data_5a23baad5953448db56c3abf247cb4b3
#
_entry.id   5a23baad5953448db56c3abf247cb4b3
#
_cell.length_a   1.000
_cell.length_b   1.000
_cell.length_c   1.000
_cell.angle_alpha   90.00
_cell.angle_beta   90.00
_cell.angle_gamma   90.00
#
_symmetry.space_group_name_H-M   'P 1'
#
loop_
_entity.id
_entity.type
_entity.pdbx_description
1 polymer ?
#
loop_
_entity_poly.entity_id
_entity_poly.type
_entity_poly.pdbx_seq_one_letter_code
_entity_poly.pdbx_strand_id
1 'polypeptide(L)'
;MRKIYSCIDIGTDTIRILVSEYYQGKLRTLAASSVKTKGVTAGIVTDEALLTERIKLAIKDINSRIDTDIRKVLLVIPSLDSEFNLVHGNIPIVNQEKMVTEKDILRVQNSVTNDIMPNMELVNITPIDFTIYENGSEIETIKNPKNKICDRLAMRAMIVTVPKRNLIPYVKVVEASGLEVIDLLLAPVCDYEEVKEEEFEDKTVGVINIGKQTTTVSIFNKGIITNSSVLKMGSKVIDDDISYIYYTNKKTAKKIKENFGVASNKYANKNETYEAKDINDKIVSINQYEVSSIINKRLVELLNVAKNELKVLTNKKISYIMVLGGIVDLPAMNFVVEDMFKEKGKIYTMNTLGIRKARFITASGSIKSFIKKINLRGKEYTMFSSDDIDNLVHSKTKIGKNESILGKFIGYFFDN
;
A
#
# COMPACT_ATOMS: atom_id res chain seq x y z
N MET A 1 -18.65 -17.08 6.62
CA MET A 1 -17.57 -17.47 7.52
C MET A 1 -16.67 -16.24 7.75
N ARG A 2 -16.14 -16.03 8.95
CA ARG A 2 -15.16 -14.96 9.21
C ARG A 2 -13.81 -15.37 8.67
N LYS A 3 -13.13 -14.45 7.98
CA LYS A 3 -11.82 -14.69 7.41
C LYS A 3 -10.85 -13.65 7.97
N ILE A 4 -9.68 -14.06 8.44
CA ILE A 4 -8.69 -13.15 9.01
C ILE A 4 -7.44 -13.20 8.15
N TYR A 5 -6.92 -12.02 7.85
CA TYR A 5 -5.73 -11.80 7.04
C TYR A 5 -4.74 -10.93 7.79
N SER A 6 -3.46 -11.21 7.59
CA SER A 6 -2.35 -10.41 8.08
C SER A 6 -1.46 -9.98 6.92
N CYS A 7 -0.97 -8.76 6.97
CA CYS A 7 0.00 -8.26 6.00
C CYS A 7 1.15 -7.54 6.69
N ILE A 8 2.29 -7.52 6.00
CA ILE A 8 3.48 -6.75 6.39
C ILE A 8 3.87 -5.80 5.25
N ASP A 9 3.99 -4.52 5.57
CA ASP A 9 4.49 -3.46 4.69
C ASP A 9 5.78 -2.89 5.28
N ILE A 10 6.89 -3.03 4.56
CA ILE A 10 8.22 -2.64 5.01
C ILE A 10 8.64 -1.35 4.30
N GLY A 11 8.33 -0.22 4.92
CA GLY A 11 8.80 1.09 4.44
C GLY A 11 10.19 1.45 4.96
N THR A 12 10.77 2.52 4.43
CA THR A 12 12.10 3.03 4.84
C THR A 12 12.11 3.70 6.22
N ASP A 13 10.96 4.09 6.76
CA ASP A 13 10.83 4.68 8.11
C ASP A 13 10.19 3.72 9.11
N THR A 14 9.17 2.97 8.68
CA THR A 14 8.39 2.10 9.55
C THR A 14 8.04 0.78 8.87
N ILE A 15 8.13 -0.29 9.64
CA ILE A 15 7.53 -1.59 9.35
C ILE A 15 6.11 -1.56 9.92
N ARG A 16 5.13 -1.95 9.13
CA ARG A 16 3.71 -1.99 9.52
C ARG A 16 3.20 -3.39 9.38
N ILE A 17 2.55 -3.90 10.40
CA ILE A 17 1.80 -5.14 10.35
C ILE A 17 0.34 -4.82 10.63
N LEU A 18 -0.54 -5.33 9.78
CA LEU A 18 -1.98 -5.15 9.91
C LEU A 18 -2.64 -6.51 9.95
N VAL A 19 -3.52 -6.72 10.94
CA VAL A 19 -4.40 -7.89 11.02
C VAL A 19 -5.83 -7.42 10.89
N SER A 20 -6.57 -7.96 9.93
CA SER A 20 -7.93 -7.55 9.65
C SER A 20 -8.85 -8.75 9.42
N GLU A 21 -10.09 -8.61 9.89
CA GLU A 21 -11.20 -9.50 9.64
C GLU A 21 -11.96 -9.05 8.39
N TYR A 22 -12.27 -10.00 7.51
CA TYR A 22 -13.20 -9.80 6.40
C TYR A 22 -14.47 -10.59 6.67
N TYR A 23 -15.57 -9.86 6.84
CA TYR A 23 -16.87 -10.44 7.12
C TYR A 23 -17.98 -9.63 6.43
N GLN A 24 -18.91 -10.33 5.77
CA GLN A 24 -20.04 -9.73 5.04
C GLN A 24 -19.63 -8.58 4.10
N GLY A 25 -18.57 -8.78 3.30
CA GLY A 25 -18.10 -7.77 2.34
C GLY A 25 -17.31 -6.60 2.96
N LYS A 26 -17.17 -6.55 4.28
CA LYS A 26 -16.50 -5.45 4.99
C LYS A 26 -15.17 -5.89 5.60
N LEU A 27 -14.18 -5.03 5.48
CA LEU A 27 -12.87 -5.19 6.14
C LEU A 27 -12.88 -4.40 7.45
N ARG A 28 -12.49 -5.07 8.54
CA ARG A 28 -12.36 -4.49 9.87
C ARG A 28 -10.97 -4.78 10.42
N THR A 29 -10.27 -3.78 10.91
CA THR A 29 -8.98 -3.96 11.58
C THR A 29 -9.18 -4.57 12.96
N LEU A 30 -8.45 -5.65 13.23
CA LEU A 30 -8.34 -6.27 14.55
C LEU A 30 -7.18 -5.68 15.34
N ALA A 31 -6.02 -5.52 14.67
CA ALA A 31 -4.85 -4.89 15.25
C ALA A 31 -3.94 -4.29 14.18
N ALA A 32 -3.16 -3.28 14.57
CA ALA A 32 -2.14 -2.65 13.75
C ALA A 32 -0.86 -2.42 14.58
N SER A 33 0.30 -2.71 14.02
CA SER A 33 1.62 -2.44 14.58
C SER A 33 2.40 -1.51 13.66
N SER A 34 3.21 -0.63 14.23
CA SER A 34 4.10 0.26 13.50
C SER A 34 5.43 0.41 14.25
N VAL A 35 6.48 -0.26 13.78
CA VAL A 35 7.81 -0.27 14.37
C VAL A 35 8.80 0.45 13.46
N LYS A 36 9.75 1.20 14.03
CA LYS A 36 10.76 1.92 13.25
C LYS A 36 11.65 0.95 12.47
N THR A 37 11.74 1.15 11.15
CA THR A 37 12.61 0.37 10.26
C THR A 37 14.08 0.71 10.47
N LYS A 38 14.91 -0.31 10.34
CA LYS A 38 16.36 -0.21 10.12
C LYS A 38 16.76 -1.26 9.08
N GLY A 39 17.85 -1.05 8.35
CA GLY A 39 18.34 -1.99 7.32
C GLY A 39 17.64 -1.85 5.97
N VAL A 40 16.88 -0.75 5.73
CA VAL A 40 16.30 -0.43 4.43
C VAL A 40 16.63 1.00 4.05
N THR A 41 17.12 1.20 2.84
CA THR A 41 17.44 2.53 2.29
C THR A 41 16.84 2.66 0.89
N ALA A 42 16.05 3.71 0.67
CA ALA A 42 15.40 4.00 -0.62
C ALA A 42 14.69 2.79 -1.27
N GLY A 43 14.03 1.96 -0.45
CA GLY A 43 13.31 0.76 -0.92
C GLY A 43 14.20 -0.45 -1.19
N ILE A 44 15.48 -0.42 -0.82
CA ILE A 44 16.42 -1.54 -0.97
C ILE A 44 16.80 -2.04 0.44
N VAL A 45 16.79 -3.36 0.64
CA VAL A 45 17.30 -3.98 1.86
C VAL A 45 18.83 -3.87 1.85
N THR A 46 19.39 -3.16 2.83
CA THR A 46 20.83 -2.90 2.97
C THR A 46 21.48 -3.66 4.11
N ASP A 47 20.67 -4.16 5.07
CA ASP A 47 21.13 -4.97 6.21
C ASP A 47 20.00 -5.93 6.59
N GLU A 48 20.14 -7.21 6.17
CA GLU A 48 19.15 -8.25 6.40
C GLU A 48 19.03 -8.60 7.89
N ALA A 49 20.14 -8.64 8.63
CA ALA A 49 20.15 -9.03 10.05
C ALA A 49 19.41 -7.99 10.90
N LEU A 50 19.73 -6.72 10.69
CA LEU A 50 19.11 -5.61 11.40
C LEU A 50 17.62 -5.47 11.06
N LEU A 51 17.24 -5.69 9.79
CA LEU A 51 15.85 -5.67 9.36
C LEU A 51 15.06 -6.83 9.99
N THR A 52 15.63 -8.03 10.01
CA THR A 52 15.02 -9.21 10.64
C THR A 52 14.73 -8.97 12.12
N GLU A 53 15.68 -8.37 12.87
CA GLU A 53 15.47 -7.98 14.27
C GLU A 53 14.26 -7.02 14.41
N ARG A 54 14.17 -6.02 13.53
CA ARG A 54 13.06 -5.05 13.57
C ARG A 54 11.72 -5.67 13.22
N ILE A 55 11.69 -6.62 12.29
CA ILE A 55 10.47 -7.39 11.96
C ILE A 55 10.04 -8.24 13.16
N LYS A 56 10.95 -8.92 13.85
CA LYS A 56 10.64 -9.68 15.08
C LYS A 56 10.02 -8.79 16.17
N LEU A 57 10.50 -7.57 16.32
CA LEU A 57 9.88 -6.60 17.24
C LEU A 57 8.46 -6.23 16.82
N ALA A 58 8.21 -6.05 15.52
CA ALA A 58 6.86 -5.76 15.01
C ALA A 58 5.91 -6.96 15.20
N ILE A 59 6.40 -8.18 15.00
CA ILE A 59 5.65 -9.42 15.26
C ILE A 59 5.29 -9.52 16.75
N LYS A 60 6.25 -9.30 17.64
CA LYS A 60 6.00 -9.30 19.09
C LYS A 60 4.94 -8.27 19.49
N ASP A 61 5.02 -7.06 18.94
CA ASP A 61 4.05 -6.00 19.22
C ASP A 61 2.64 -6.38 18.72
N ILE A 62 2.50 -6.90 17.50
CA ILE A 62 1.19 -7.27 16.97
C ILE A 62 0.58 -8.47 17.70
N ASN A 63 1.38 -9.49 18.02
CA ASN A 63 0.92 -10.68 18.74
C ASN A 63 0.38 -10.33 20.12
N SER A 64 1.06 -9.39 20.84
CA SER A 64 0.59 -8.89 22.13
C SER A 64 -0.74 -8.16 22.08
N ARG A 65 -1.13 -7.62 20.91
CA ARG A 65 -2.40 -6.88 20.71
C ARG A 65 -3.57 -7.78 20.37
N ILE A 66 -3.30 -8.93 19.74
CA ILE A 66 -4.34 -9.87 19.33
C ILE A 66 -4.42 -11.12 20.21
N ASP A 67 -3.49 -11.28 21.15
CA ASP A 67 -3.38 -12.44 22.03
C ASP A 67 -3.30 -13.79 21.27
N THR A 68 -2.67 -13.74 20.10
CA THR A 68 -2.50 -14.88 19.17
C THR A 68 -1.26 -14.64 18.31
N ASP A 69 -0.59 -15.71 17.90
CA ASP A 69 0.58 -15.62 17.04
C ASP A 69 0.20 -15.54 15.57
N ILE A 70 0.67 -14.48 14.88
CA ILE A 70 0.64 -14.47 13.42
C ILE A 70 1.73 -15.40 12.90
N ARG A 71 1.39 -16.24 11.91
CA ARG A 71 2.32 -17.19 11.28
C ARG A 71 2.45 -16.97 9.79
N LYS A 72 1.43 -16.38 9.17
CA LYS A 72 1.31 -16.17 7.72
C LYS A 72 1.07 -14.71 7.43
N VAL A 73 1.66 -14.20 6.36
CA VAL A 73 1.49 -12.79 5.97
C VAL A 73 1.43 -12.61 4.46
N LEU A 74 0.73 -11.56 4.03
CA LEU A 74 0.93 -10.95 2.73
C LEU A 74 2.14 -10.01 2.82
N LEU A 75 3.07 -10.12 1.90
CA LEU A 75 4.23 -9.23 1.85
C LEU A 75 4.04 -8.17 0.78
N VAL A 76 4.04 -6.91 1.20
CA VAL A 76 4.02 -5.78 0.28
C VAL A 76 5.45 -5.46 -0.16
N ILE A 77 5.65 -5.33 -1.47
CA ILE A 77 6.93 -5.03 -2.08
C ILE A 77 6.89 -3.71 -2.87
N PRO A 78 7.97 -2.93 -2.88
CA PRO A 78 8.05 -1.72 -3.69
C PRO A 78 8.11 -2.06 -5.19
N SER A 79 7.64 -1.13 -6.04
CA SER A 79 7.72 -1.26 -7.50
C SER A 79 9.07 -0.80 -8.08
N LEU A 80 10.15 -0.99 -7.35
CA LEU A 80 11.49 -0.56 -7.76
C LEU A 80 11.98 -1.40 -8.95
N ASP A 81 12.31 -0.72 -10.06
CA ASP A 81 12.74 -1.31 -11.33
C ASP A 81 11.71 -2.33 -11.90
N SER A 82 10.41 -2.16 -11.60
CA SER A 82 9.35 -3.02 -12.13
C SER A 82 9.11 -2.79 -13.61
N GLU A 83 8.80 -3.87 -14.33
CA GLU A 83 8.38 -3.81 -15.72
C GLU A 83 6.88 -4.09 -15.84
N PHE A 84 6.23 -3.37 -16.76
CA PHE A 84 4.78 -3.42 -17.00
C PHE A 84 4.54 -3.82 -18.44
N ASN A 85 4.07 -5.04 -18.67
CA ASN A 85 3.92 -5.61 -19.99
C ASN A 85 2.48 -6.03 -20.28
N LEU A 86 1.93 -5.57 -21.41
CA LEU A 86 0.68 -6.06 -21.94
C LEU A 86 0.94 -7.41 -22.65
N VAL A 87 0.25 -8.45 -22.18
CA VAL A 87 0.45 -9.81 -22.70
C VAL A 87 -0.87 -10.40 -23.19
N HIS A 88 -0.75 -11.36 -24.11
CA HIS A 88 -1.86 -12.09 -24.69
C HIS A 88 -1.64 -13.58 -24.47
N GLY A 89 -2.60 -14.24 -23.82
CA GLY A 89 -2.62 -15.69 -23.65
C GLY A 89 -3.83 -16.31 -24.35
N ASN A 90 -3.71 -17.55 -24.74
CA ASN A 90 -4.86 -18.31 -25.23
C ASN A 90 -4.70 -19.79 -24.90
N ILE A 91 -5.84 -20.47 -24.70
CA ILE A 91 -5.90 -21.90 -24.42
C ILE A 91 -7.13 -22.52 -25.09
N PRO A 92 -7.07 -23.77 -25.51
CA PRO A 92 -8.27 -24.54 -25.90
C PRO A 92 -9.03 -24.95 -24.64
N ILE A 93 -10.36 -24.99 -24.74
CA ILE A 93 -11.24 -25.56 -23.71
C ILE A 93 -11.52 -27.01 -24.09
N VAL A 94 -11.03 -27.94 -23.26
CA VAL A 94 -10.98 -29.37 -23.60
C VAL A 94 -11.99 -30.25 -22.84
N ASN A 95 -12.80 -29.66 -21.92
CA ASN A 95 -13.84 -30.41 -21.24
C ASN A 95 -15.03 -30.72 -22.18
N GLN A 96 -15.80 -31.77 -21.88
CA GLN A 96 -16.89 -32.22 -22.73
C GLN A 96 -17.98 -31.18 -23.00
N GLU A 97 -18.25 -30.36 -22.01
CA GLU A 97 -19.27 -29.30 -22.09
C GLU A 97 -18.74 -28.01 -22.75
N LYS A 98 -17.45 -27.95 -23.08
CA LYS A 98 -16.74 -26.75 -23.56
C LYS A 98 -17.01 -25.49 -22.70
N MET A 99 -17.36 -25.70 -21.44
CA MET A 99 -17.68 -24.64 -20.50
C MET A 99 -16.40 -24.15 -19.76
N VAL A 100 -16.18 -22.84 -19.74
CA VAL A 100 -15.05 -22.23 -19.06
C VAL A 100 -15.15 -22.40 -17.54
N THR A 101 -14.19 -23.07 -16.96
CA THR A 101 -14.07 -23.29 -15.52
C THR A 101 -13.01 -22.36 -14.89
N GLU A 102 -12.96 -22.31 -13.57
CA GLU A 102 -11.91 -21.59 -12.82
C GLU A 102 -10.51 -22.13 -13.15
N LYS A 103 -10.38 -23.44 -13.42
CA LYS A 103 -9.13 -24.06 -13.85
C LYS A 103 -8.66 -23.52 -15.21
N ASP A 104 -9.58 -23.26 -16.13
CA ASP A 104 -9.27 -22.72 -17.45
C ASP A 104 -8.84 -21.26 -17.33
N ILE A 105 -9.46 -20.47 -16.45
CA ILE A 105 -9.01 -19.09 -16.15
C ILE A 105 -7.57 -19.11 -15.61
N LEU A 106 -7.24 -20.03 -14.72
CA LEU A 106 -5.86 -20.19 -14.23
C LEU A 106 -4.89 -20.66 -15.33
N ARG A 107 -5.33 -21.56 -16.21
CA ARG A 107 -4.50 -22.06 -17.34
C ARG A 107 -4.16 -20.92 -18.31
N VAL A 108 -5.12 -20.07 -18.68
CA VAL A 108 -4.87 -18.93 -19.57
C VAL A 108 -4.02 -17.86 -18.88
N GLN A 109 -4.13 -17.68 -17.56
CA GLN A 109 -3.21 -16.83 -16.80
C GLN A 109 -1.78 -17.40 -16.80
N ASN A 110 -1.61 -18.70 -16.64
CA ASN A 110 -0.30 -19.32 -16.65
C ASN A 110 0.34 -19.31 -18.06
N SER A 111 -0.47 -19.34 -19.13
CA SER A 111 0.09 -19.31 -20.50
C SER A 111 0.85 -18.02 -20.83
N VAL A 112 0.64 -16.93 -20.10
CA VAL A 112 1.34 -15.64 -20.30
C VAL A 112 2.58 -15.47 -19.43
N THR A 113 2.97 -16.48 -18.66
CA THR A 113 4.12 -16.40 -17.75
C THR A 113 5.40 -17.02 -18.29
N ASN A 114 5.33 -17.69 -19.46
CA ASN A 114 6.45 -18.47 -20.00
C ASN A 114 7.63 -17.61 -20.47
N ASP A 115 7.39 -16.37 -20.85
CA ASP A 115 8.41 -15.48 -21.45
C ASP A 115 9.03 -14.51 -20.43
N ILE A 116 8.85 -14.77 -19.13
CA ILE A 116 9.42 -13.93 -18.07
C ILE A 116 10.93 -14.20 -17.98
N MET A 117 11.73 -13.13 -18.02
CA MET A 117 13.19 -13.24 -17.93
C MET A 117 13.62 -13.93 -16.63
N PRO A 118 14.70 -14.75 -16.64
CA PRO A 118 15.15 -15.54 -15.48
C PRO A 118 15.51 -14.69 -14.23
N ASN A 119 15.94 -13.45 -14.42
CA ASN A 119 16.28 -12.50 -13.35
C ASN A 119 15.10 -11.70 -12.82
N MET A 120 13.91 -11.86 -13.42
CA MET A 120 12.67 -11.21 -13.02
C MET A 120 11.74 -12.21 -12.30
N GLU A 121 10.86 -11.69 -11.49
CA GLU A 121 9.79 -12.45 -10.80
C GLU A 121 8.45 -11.82 -11.09
N LEU A 122 7.45 -12.63 -11.41
CA LEU A 122 6.08 -12.19 -11.61
C LEU A 122 5.44 -11.88 -10.25
N VAL A 123 4.97 -10.65 -10.08
CA VAL A 123 4.32 -10.22 -8.84
C VAL A 123 2.86 -9.85 -9.01
N ASN A 124 2.44 -9.54 -10.24
CA ASN A 124 1.04 -9.21 -10.49
C ASN A 124 0.61 -9.61 -11.89
N ILE A 125 -0.60 -10.19 -12.00
CA ILE A 125 -1.34 -10.40 -13.24
C ILE A 125 -2.70 -9.76 -13.07
N THR A 126 -3.03 -8.79 -13.92
CA THR A 126 -4.34 -8.17 -13.95
C THR A 126 -5.01 -8.45 -15.30
N PRO A 127 -5.99 -9.36 -15.38
CA PRO A 127 -6.77 -9.54 -16.59
C PRO A 127 -7.45 -8.24 -17.00
N ILE A 128 -7.34 -7.89 -18.26
CA ILE A 128 -8.01 -6.74 -18.87
C ILE A 128 -9.37 -7.16 -19.39
N ASP A 129 -9.36 -8.21 -20.22
CA ASP A 129 -10.54 -8.86 -20.78
C ASP A 129 -10.23 -10.28 -21.24
N PHE A 130 -11.29 -11.00 -21.53
CA PHE A 130 -11.26 -12.34 -22.10
C PHE A 130 -12.07 -12.34 -23.39
N THR A 131 -11.56 -13.03 -24.40
CA THR A 131 -12.23 -13.21 -25.69
C THR A 131 -12.57 -14.68 -25.87
N ILE A 132 -13.81 -14.92 -26.23
CA ILE A 132 -14.40 -16.25 -26.44
C ILE A 132 -14.42 -16.54 -27.94
N TYR A 133 -13.99 -17.72 -28.34
CA TYR A 133 -13.97 -18.18 -29.73
C TYR A 133 -14.77 -19.48 -29.90
N GLU A 134 -15.58 -19.53 -30.93
CA GLU A 134 -16.25 -20.73 -31.42
C GLU A 134 -15.96 -20.94 -32.92
N ASN A 135 -15.67 -22.16 -33.33
CA ASN A 135 -15.37 -22.52 -34.71
C ASN A 135 -14.33 -21.58 -35.38
N GLY A 136 -13.36 -21.12 -34.58
CA GLY A 136 -12.30 -20.21 -35.05
C GLY A 136 -12.68 -18.74 -35.12
N SER A 137 -13.94 -18.39 -34.92
CA SER A 137 -14.44 -17.01 -34.95
C SER A 137 -14.52 -16.41 -33.53
N GLU A 138 -14.20 -15.13 -33.42
CA GLU A 138 -14.44 -14.35 -32.20
C GLU A 138 -15.94 -14.12 -32.00
N ILE A 139 -16.45 -14.47 -30.83
CA ILE A 139 -17.87 -14.34 -30.48
C ILE A 139 -18.09 -13.13 -29.58
N GLU A 140 -17.32 -13.03 -28.50
CA GLU A 140 -17.57 -12.02 -27.47
C GLU A 140 -16.29 -11.68 -26.70
N THR A 141 -16.12 -10.41 -26.30
CA THR A 141 -15.10 -9.96 -25.34
C THR A 141 -15.75 -9.52 -24.04
N ILE A 142 -15.37 -10.14 -22.93
CA ILE A 142 -16.01 -10.01 -21.60
C ILE A 142 -15.01 -9.88 -20.46
N LYS A 143 -15.50 -9.44 -19.30
CA LYS A 143 -14.69 -9.31 -18.09
C LYS A 143 -14.60 -10.60 -17.27
N ASN A 144 -15.63 -11.43 -17.29
CA ASN A 144 -15.67 -12.69 -16.57
C ASN A 144 -16.15 -13.82 -17.51
N PRO A 145 -15.23 -14.72 -17.90
CA PRO A 145 -15.57 -15.80 -18.83
C PRO A 145 -16.17 -17.04 -18.15
N LYS A 146 -16.25 -17.08 -16.81
CA LYS A 146 -16.75 -18.26 -16.09
C LYS A 146 -18.13 -18.69 -16.56
N ASN A 147 -18.34 -19.98 -16.75
CA ASN A 147 -19.57 -20.62 -17.22
C ASN A 147 -19.98 -20.28 -18.68
N LYS A 148 -19.12 -19.61 -19.44
CA LYS A 148 -19.35 -19.43 -20.88
C LYS A 148 -18.91 -20.68 -21.65
N ILE A 149 -19.59 -20.98 -22.74
CA ILE A 149 -19.27 -22.11 -23.63
C ILE A 149 -18.39 -21.59 -24.76
N CYS A 150 -17.28 -22.26 -25.05
CA CYS A 150 -16.39 -21.90 -26.16
C CYS A 150 -15.36 -23.00 -26.47
N ASP A 151 -14.80 -22.95 -27.67
CA ASP A 151 -13.70 -23.85 -28.09
C ASP A 151 -12.33 -23.36 -27.58
N ARG A 152 -12.17 -22.04 -27.53
CA ARG A 152 -10.92 -21.39 -27.14
C ARG A 152 -11.19 -20.13 -26.33
N LEU A 153 -10.44 -19.97 -25.26
CA LEU A 153 -10.43 -18.79 -24.42
C LEU A 153 -9.11 -18.02 -24.60
N ALA A 154 -9.19 -16.77 -25.02
CA ALA A 154 -8.06 -15.85 -25.01
C ALA A 154 -8.19 -14.84 -23.87
N MET A 155 -7.07 -14.28 -23.44
CA MET A 155 -7.00 -13.27 -22.38
C MET A 155 -5.98 -12.19 -22.77
N ARG A 156 -6.36 -10.94 -22.59
CA ARG A 156 -5.39 -9.84 -22.48
C ARG A 156 -5.18 -9.53 -21.01
N ALA A 157 -3.93 -9.39 -20.61
CA ALA A 157 -3.60 -9.05 -19.23
C ALA A 157 -2.43 -8.07 -19.15
N MET A 158 -2.40 -7.27 -18.10
CA MET A 158 -1.22 -6.55 -17.67
C MET A 158 -0.46 -7.42 -16.67
N ILE A 159 0.79 -7.78 -16.98
CA ILE A 159 1.69 -8.42 -16.03
C ILE A 159 2.69 -7.40 -15.50
N VAL A 160 3.06 -7.58 -14.23
CA VAL A 160 4.12 -6.80 -13.59
C VAL A 160 5.17 -7.74 -13.06
N THR A 161 6.41 -7.51 -13.49
CA THR A 161 7.58 -8.23 -13.01
C THR A 161 8.51 -7.31 -12.24
N VAL A 162 9.22 -7.87 -11.25
CA VAL A 162 10.19 -7.16 -10.40
C VAL A 162 11.51 -7.90 -10.45
N PRO A 163 12.67 -7.22 -10.52
CA PRO A 163 13.96 -7.88 -10.44
C PRO A 163 14.10 -8.71 -9.16
N LYS A 164 14.52 -9.96 -9.29
CA LYS A 164 14.72 -10.88 -8.14
C LYS A 164 15.64 -10.28 -7.07
N ARG A 165 16.64 -9.49 -7.47
CA ARG A 165 17.54 -8.78 -6.56
C ARG A 165 16.84 -7.79 -5.63
N ASN A 166 15.71 -7.22 -6.07
CA ASN A 166 14.91 -6.28 -5.25
C ASN A 166 13.86 -7.01 -4.41
N LEU A 167 13.52 -8.24 -4.75
CA LEU A 167 12.45 -9.02 -4.12
C LEU A 167 12.98 -10.02 -3.08
N ILE A 168 13.97 -10.85 -3.46
CA ILE A 168 14.45 -11.98 -2.64
C ILE A 168 14.89 -11.53 -1.23
N PRO A 169 15.60 -10.41 -1.03
CA PRO A 169 15.98 -9.96 0.31
C PRO A 169 14.78 -9.68 1.21
N TYR A 170 13.67 -9.15 0.66
CA TYR A 170 12.45 -8.92 1.43
C TYR A 170 11.80 -10.23 1.91
N VAL A 171 11.70 -11.22 1.01
CA VAL A 171 11.14 -12.55 1.36
C VAL A 171 12.01 -13.21 2.43
N LYS A 172 13.32 -13.26 2.23
CA LYS A 172 14.28 -13.86 3.17
C LYS A 172 14.16 -13.28 4.59
N VAL A 173 14.12 -11.97 4.75
CA VAL A 173 14.07 -11.35 6.09
C VAL A 173 12.73 -11.60 6.79
N VAL A 174 11.65 -11.69 6.04
CA VAL A 174 10.32 -12.00 6.59
C VAL A 174 10.27 -13.46 7.03
N GLU A 175 10.75 -14.39 6.21
CA GLU A 175 10.81 -15.81 6.55
C GLU A 175 11.81 -16.10 7.70
N ALA A 176 12.98 -15.45 7.71
CA ALA A 176 13.94 -15.52 8.81
C ALA A 176 13.39 -14.92 10.13
N SER A 177 12.32 -14.14 10.05
CA SER A 177 11.62 -13.62 11.23
C SER A 177 10.58 -14.60 11.79
N GLY A 178 10.34 -15.75 11.14
CA GLY A 178 9.40 -16.79 11.54
C GLY A 178 8.01 -16.68 10.93
N LEU A 179 7.84 -15.90 9.86
CA LEU A 179 6.59 -15.77 9.14
C LEU A 179 6.64 -16.48 7.78
N GLU A 180 5.54 -17.14 7.40
CA GLU A 180 5.32 -17.70 6.07
C GLU A 180 4.75 -16.60 5.14
N VAL A 181 5.41 -16.35 4.00
CA VAL A 181 4.90 -15.42 2.98
C VAL A 181 3.92 -16.15 2.07
N ILE A 182 2.64 -15.77 2.13
CA ILE A 182 1.56 -16.42 1.36
C ILE A 182 1.45 -15.85 -0.04
N ASP A 183 1.64 -14.55 -0.19
CA ASP A 183 1.57 -13.86 -1.48
C ASP A 183 2.39 -12.59 -1.46
N LEU A 184 2.86 -12.19 -2.63
CA LEU A 184 3.59 -10.95 -2.87
C LEU A 184 2.65 -9.94 -3.53
N LEU A 185 2.60 -8.74 -2.98
CA LEU A 185 1.70 -7.69 -3.45
C LEU A 185 2.48 -6.41 -3.75
N LEU A 186 2.26 -5.86 -4.94
CA LEU A 186 2.94 -4.65 -5.38
C LEU A 186 2.34 -3.41 -4.69
N ALA A 187 3.16 -2.61 -4.00
CA ALA A 187 2.72 -1.46 -3.23
C ALA A 187 1.76 -0.51 -3.98
N PRO A 188 2.04 -0.04 -5.23
CA PRO A 188 1.12 0.84 -5.94
C PRO A 188 -0.23 0.18 -6.26
N VAL A 189 -0.28 -1.14 -6.49
CA VAL A 189 -1.55 -1.85 -6.67
C VAL A 189 -2.36 -1.85 -5.38
N CYS A 190 -1.69 -2.06 -4.24
CA CYS A 190 -2.31 -1.99 -2.92
C CYS A 190 -2.83 -0.57 -2.63
N ASP A 191 -2.03 0.45 -2.92
CA ASP A 191 -2.42 1.85 -2.76
C ASP A 191 -3.71 2.16 -3.54
N TYR A 192 -3.77 1.76 -4.80
CA TYR A 192 -4.95 1.98 -5.65
C TYR A 192 -6.17 1.20 -5.15
N GLU A 193 -6.02 -0.06 -4.77
CA GLU A 193 -7.15 -0.87 -4.26
C GLU A 193 -7.75 -0.31 -2.96
N GLU A 194 -6.96 0.45 -2.17
CA GLU A 194 -7.48 1.16 -0.99
C GLU A 194 -8.27 2.41 -1.34
N VAL A 195 -7.78 3.20 -2.31
CA VAL A 195 -8.30 4.54 -2.58
C VAL A 195 -9.25 4.64 -3.75
N LYS A 196 -9.44 3.53 -4.50
CA LYS A 196 -10.32 3.53 -5.68
C LYS A 196 -11.76 3.84 -5.29
N GLU A 197 -12.40 4.63 -6.14
CA GLU A 197 -13.81 5.00 -6.08
C GLU A 197 -14.49 4.57 -7.39
N GLU A 198 -15.82 4.43 -7.39
CA GLU A 198 -16.59 4.04 -8.59
C GLU A 198 -16.34 4.99 -9.76
N GLU A 199 -16.18 6.29 -9.48
CA GLU A 199 -15.90 7.31 -10.49
C GLU A 199 -14.55 7.11 -11.22
N PHE A 200 -13.65 6.25 -10.72
CA PHE A 200 -12.34 5.95 -11.32
C PHE A 200 -12.39 4.82 -12.35
N GLU A 201 -13.46 4.02 -12.41
CA GLU A 201 -13.51 2.77 -13.19
C GLU A 201 -13.15 2.95 -14.66
N ASP A 202 -13.65 4.02 -15.30
CA ASP A 202 -13.39 4.31 -16.72
C ASP A 202 -12.35 5.41 -16.96
N LYS A 203 -11.62 5.83 -15.92
CA LYS A 203 -10.71 6.97 -15.97
C LYS A 203 -9.24 6.56 -15.94
N THR A 204 -8.39 7.51 -16.31
CA THR A 204 -6.95 7.44 -16.03
C THR A 204 -6.68 8.19 -14.72
N VAL A 205 -6.12 7.47 -13.75
CA VAL A 205 -5.82 7.96 -12.40
C VAL A 205 -4.32 7.91 -12.17
N GLY A 206 -3.75 9.03 -11.73
CA GLY A 206 -2.39 9.08 -11.20
C GLY A 206 -2.41 8.87 -9.67
N VAL A 207 -1.48 8.08 -9.16
CA VAL A 207 -1.30 7.87 -7.71
C VAL A 207 0.11 8.28 -7.34
N ILE A 208 0.25 9.18 -6.37
CA ILE A 208 1.52 9.67 -5.83
C ILE A 208 1.57 9.29 -4.35
N ASN A 209 2.43 8.33 -3.98
CA ASN A 209 2.64 7.95 -2.59
C ASN A 209 3.98 8.49 -2.10
N ILE A 210 3.95 9.53 -1.24
CA ILE A 210 5.13 10.19 -0.69
C ILE A 210 5.54 9.49 0.60
N GLY A 211 6.53 8.63 0.51
CA GLY A 211 7.16 7.96 1.64
C GLY A 211 8.24 8.81 2.31
N LYS A 212 9.08 8.16 3.13
CA LYS A 212 10.18 8.85 3.86
C LYS A 212 11.36 9.17 2.94
N GLN A 213 11.84 8.19 2.16
CA GLN A 213 13.00 8.34 1.28
C GLN A 213 12.66 8.15 -0.20
N THR A 214 11.46 7.69 -0.50
CA THR A 214 10.99 7.44 -1.86
C THR A 214 9.63 8.06 -2.07
N THR A 215 9.34 8.44 -3.30
CA THR A 215 8.01 8.79 -3.78
C THR A 215 7.68 7.86 -4.94
N THR A 216 6.61 7.07 -4.79
CA THR A 216 6.12 6.21 -5.87
C THR A 216 5.07 6.95 -6.67
N VAL A 217 5.24 6.99 -7.98
CA VAL A 217 4.31 7.60 -8.94
C VAL A 217 3.79 6.50 -9.85
N SER A 218 2.47 6.34 -9.95
CA SER A 218 1.86 5.24 -10.70
C SER A 218 0.68 5.71 -11.53
N ILE A 219 0.46 5.04 -12.66
CA ILE A 219 -0.66 5.31 -13.55
C ILE A 219 -1.57 4.09 -13.60
N PHE A 220 -2.85 4.35 -13.38
CA PHE A 220 -3.93 3.39 -13.56
C PHE A 220 -4.84 3.84 -14.70
N ASN A 221 -5.15 2.95 -15.62
CA ASN A 221 -6.10 3.21 -16.67
C ASN A 221 -7.24 2.20 -16.55
N LYS A 222 -8.46 2.68 -16.33
CA LYS A 222 -9.62 1.83 -16.11
C LYS A 222 -9.39 0.78 -15.01
N GLY A 223 -8.83 1.21 -13.89
CA GLY A 223 -8.53 0.33 -12.74
C GLY A 223 -7.33 -0.60 -12.90
N ILE A 224 -6.61 -0.57 -14.02
CA ILE A 224 -5.46 -1.42 -14.31
C ILE A 224 -4.19 -0.59 -14.26
N ILE A 225 -3.20 -1.05 -13.48
CA ILE A 225 -1.89 -0.41 -13.45
C ILE A 225 -1.22 -0.55 -14.82
N THR A 226 -0.78 0.58 -15.38
CA THR A 226 -0.10 0.58 -16.68
C THR A 226 1.38 0.95 -16.57
N ASN A 227 1.75 1.69 -15.53
CA ASN A 227 3.14 2.08 -15.30
C ASN A 227 3.34 2.54 -13.86
N SER A 228 4.58 2.45 -13.36
CA SER A 228 4.98 2.98 -12.06
C SER A 228 6.46 3.30 -12.03
N SER A 229 6.83 4.36 -11.32
CA SER A 229 8.20 4.79 -11.10
C SER A 229 8.44 5.10 -9.62
N VAL A 230 9.64 4.82 -9.14
CA VAL A 230 10.05 5.09 -7.76
C VAL A 230 11.15 6.15 -7.76
N LEU A 231 10.79 7.36 -7.39
CA LEU A 231 11.71 8.48 -7.22
C LEU A 231 12.45 8.34 -5.89
N LYS A 232 13.79 8.44 -5.89
CA LYS A 232 14.63 8.34 -4.68
C LYS A 232 14.64 9.64 -3.88
N MET A 233 13.46 10.22 -3.66
CA MET A 233 13.23 11.38 -2.81
C MET A 233 11.90 11.25 -2.09
N GLY A 234 11.82 11.79 -0.88
CA GLY A 234 10.61 11.69 -0.05
C GLY A 234 10.64 12.72 1.08
N SER A 235 9.73 12.58 2.03
CA SER A 235 9.53 13.56 3.12
C SER A 235 10.75 13.75 4.04
N LYS A 236 11.82 12.95 3.90
CA LYS A 236 13.07 13.10 4.64
C LYS A 236 13.75 14.44 4.34
N VAL A 237 13.66 14.94 3.11
CA VAL A 237 14.27 16.22 2.74
C VAL A 237 13.74 17.40 3.58
N ILE A 238 12.47 17.32 3.99
CA ILE A 238 11.84 18.32 4.86
C ILE A 238 12.46 18.27 6.28
N ASP A 239 12.66 17.06 6.82
CA ASP A 239 13.29 16.90 8.12
C ASP A 239 14.75 17.35 8.08
N ASP A 240 15.44 17.07 6.97
CA ASP A 240 16.84 17.48 6.78
C ASP A 240 16.97 19.01 6.76
N ASP A 241 16.07 19.73 6.08
CA ASP A 241 16.05 21.20 6.05
C ASP A 241 15.72 21.81 7.42
N ILE A 242 14.70 21.30 8.11
CA ILE A 242 14.35 21.77 9.46
C ILE A 242 15.52 21.52 10.43
N SER A 243 16.15 20.34 10.34
CA SER A 243 17.32 19.99 11.14
C SER A 243 18.49 20.97 10.90
N TYR A 244 18.72 21.32 9.63
CA TYR A 244 19.79 22.23 9.23
C TYR A 244 19.54 23.67 9.70
N ILE A 245 18.34 24.18 9.44
CA ILE A 245 18.02 25.60 9.72
C ILE A 245 17.98 25.89 11.23
N TYR A 246 17.44 24.96 12.03
CA TYR A 246 17.31 25.14 13.47
C TYR A 246 18.40 24.41 14.28
N TYR A 247 19.41 23.87 13.62
CA TYR A 247 20.51 23.13 14.26
C TYR A 247 20.04 22.03 15.20
N THR A 248 18.91 21.36 14.89
CA THR A 248 18.35 20.29 15.70
C THR A 248 18.74 18.92 15.16
N ASN A 249 18.63 17.87 15.98
CA ASN A 249 18.78 16.53 15.46
C ASN A 249 17.55 16.12 14.60
N LYS A 250 17.74 15.15 13.69
CA LYS A 250 16.69 14.70 12.74
C LYS A 250 15.43 14.18 13.42
N LYS A 251 15.53 13.62 14.64
CA LYS A 251 14.37 13.13 15.41
C LYS A 251 13.53 14.31 15.90
N THR A 252 14.17 15.38 16.38
CA THR A 252 13.51 16.62 16.78
C THR A 252 12.88 17.32 15.56
N ALA A 253 13.62 17.44 14.45
CA ALA A 253 13.10 18.02 13.21
C ALA A 253 11.84 17.29 12.71
N LYS A 254 11.85 15.95 12.74
CA LYS A 254 10.67 15.15 12.41
C LYS A 254 9.49 15.45 13.34
N LYS A 255 9.70 15.56 14.66
CA LYS A 255 8.65 15.91 15.62
C LYS A 255 8.09 17.32 15.36
N ILE A 256 8.95 18.28 15.09
CA ILE A 256 8.53 19.66 14.75
C ILE A 256 7.63 19.63 13.51
N LYS A 257 8.05 18.95 12.43
CA LYS A 257 7.24 18.81 11.23
C LYS A 257 5.88 18.17 11.50
N GLU A 258 5.84 17.04 12.23
CA GLU A 258 4.63 16.23 12.39
C GLU A 258 3.65 16.80 13.42
N ASN A 259 4.13 17.49 14.46
CA ASN A 259 3.30 17.94 15.57
C ASN A 259 3.04 19.46 15.58
N PHE A 260 3.86 20.24 14.90
CA PHE A 260 3.78 21.69 14.93
C PHE A 260 3.69 22.33 13.53
N GLY A 261 4.26 21.67 12.51
CA GLY A 261 4.26 22.17 11.13
C GLY A 261 2.89 22.07 10.45
N VAL A 262 2.65 23.00 9.52
CA VAL A 262 1.50 23.03 8.63
C VAL A 262 1.99 22.94 7.18
N ALA A 263 1.31 22.17 6.33
CA ALA A 263 1.74 21.95 4.95
C ALA A 263 1.72 23.22 4.09
N SER A 264 0.79 24.14 4.37
CA SER A 264 0.71 25.44 3.72
C SER A 264 0.88 26.57 4.75
N ASN A 265 1.92 27.39 4.57
CA ASN A 265 2.20 28.53 5.44
C ASN A 265 1.08 29.59 5.47
N LYS A 266 0.18 29.60 4.48
CA LYS A 266 -1.02 30.46 4.47
C LYS A 266 -1.95 30.20 5.64
N TYR A 267 -1.92 28.97 6.20
CA TYR A 267 -2.77 28.52 7.31
C TYR A 267 -2.00 28.38 8.64
N ALA A 268 -0.72 28.73 8.64
CA ALA A 268 0.11 28.69 9.84
C ALA A 268 -0.08 29.96 10.69
N ASN A 269 -0.01 29.80 12.03
CA ASN A 269 -0.10 30.89 12.96
C ASN A 269 1.24 31.64 13.05
N LYS A 270 1.22 32.96 12.83
CA LYS A 270 2.43 33.81 12.87
C LYS A 270 2.96 34.08 14.28
N ASN A 271 2.09 33.92 15.29
CA ASN A 271 2.43 34.24 16.68
C ASN A 271 2.73 32.99 17.53
N GLU A 272 2.53 31.79 16.98
CA GLU A 272 2.76 30.53 17.68
C GLU A 272 4.22 30.09 17.55
N THR A 273 4.81 29.70 18.69
CA THR A 273 6.18 29.24 18.77
C THR A 273 6.29 27.91 19.49
N TYR A 274 7.26 27.10 19.09
CA TYR A 274 7.61 25.83 19.71
C TYR A 274 9.06 25.88 20.18
N GLU A 275 9.30 25.54 21.45
CA GLU A 275 10.64 25.44 21.99
C GLU A 275 11.23 24.05 21.76
N ALA A 276 12.40 24.01 21.19
CA ALA A 276 13.18 22.79 20.98
C ALA A 276 14.62 22.97 21.44
N LYS A 277 15.31 21.87 21.70
CA LYS A 277 16.74 21.87 21.93
C LYS A 277 17.51 21.70 20.62
N ASP A 278 18.49 22.51 20.39
CA ASP A 278 19.49 22.34 19.34
C ASP A 278 20.46 21.18 19.66
N ILE A 279 21.43 20.92 18.78
CA ILE A 279 22.46 19.88 18.98
C ILE A 279 23.42 20.16 20.15
N ASN A 280 23.43 21.39 20.66
CA ASN A 280 24.27 21.86 21.79
C ASN A 280 23.41 22.00 23.07
N ASP A 281 22.20 21.41 23.11
CA ASP A 281 21.23 21.54 24.22
C ASP A 281 20.73 22.97 24.49
N LYS A 282 20.98 23.92 23.60
CA LYS A 282 20.48 25.30 23.72
C LYS A 282 19.02 25.33 23.25
N ILE A 283 18.17 26.04 24.00
CA ILE A 283 16.77 26.25 23.62
C ILE A 283 16.69 27.20 22.42
N VAL A 284 16.03 26.76 21.37
CA VAL A 284 15.68 27.54 20.18
C VAL A 284 14.18 27.68 20.07
N SER A 285 13.70 28.90 19.86
CA SER A 285 12.28 29.17 19.61
C SER A 285 12.01 29.11 18.12
N ILE A 286 11.06 28.29 17.72
CA ILE A 286 10.71 28.00 16.32
C ILE A 286 9.32 28.56 16.05
N ASN A 287 9.22 29.48 15.11
CA ASN A 287 7.94 30.07 14.71
C ASN A 287 7.18 29.12 13.75
N GLN A 288 5.86 28.95 13.94
CA GLN A 288 5.06 28.03 13.12
C GLN A 288 5.02 28.46 11.66
N TYR A 289 4.86 29.76 11.38
CA TYR A 289 4.82 30.26 10.01
C TYR A 289 6.15 30.04 9.27
N GLU A 290 7.29 30.22 9.95
CA GLU A 290 8.61 30.01 9.37
C GLU A 290 8.86 28.55 9.04
N VAL A 291 8.63 27.64 10.00
CA VAL A 291 8.80 26.20 9.74
C VAL A 291 7.81 25.69 8.70
N SER A 292 6.58 26.19 8.69
CA SER A 292 5.59 25.83 7.66
C SER A 292 5.99 26.36 6.27
N SER A 293 6.71 27.47 6.20
CA SER A 293 7.25 27.98 4.93
C SER A 293 8.33 27.05 4.36
N ILE A 294 9.18 26.45 5.22
CA ILE A 294 10.16 25.45 4.82
C ILE A 294 9.44 24.19 4.32
N ILE A 295 8.46 23.70 5.10
CA ILE A 295 7.66 22.53 4.74
C ILE A 295 6.97 22.72 3.39
N ASN A 296 6.28 23.85 3.20
CA ASN A 296 5.55 24.15 1.98
C ASN A 296 6.44 24.18 0.73
N LYS A 297 7.58 24.86 0.80
CA LYS A 297 8.54 24.92 -0.32
C LYS A 297 8.98 23.53 -0.76
N ARG A 298 9.32 22.65 0.20
CA ARG A 298 9.74 21.27 -0.11
C ARG A 298 8.59 20.39 -0.58
N LEU A 299 7.38 20.56 -0.06
CA LEU A 299 6.20 19.85 -0.56
C LEU A 299 5.89 20.21 -2.01
N VAL A 300 5.93 21.50 -2.34
CA VAL A 300 5.73 21.98 -3.72
C VAL A 300 6.79 21.41 -4.66
N GLU A 301 8.05 21.36 -4.25
CA GLU A 301 9.13 20.75 -5.03
C GLU A 301 8.88 19.25 -5.27
N LEU A 302 8.62 18.48 -4.21
CA LEU A 302 8.31 17.05 -4.29
C LEU A 302 7.13 16.76 -5.22
N LEU A 303 6.05 17.53 -5.08
CA LEU A 303 4.86 17.38 -5.91
C LEU A 303 5.10 17.78 -7.37
N ASN A 304 5.95 18.80 -7.63
CA ASN A 304 6.34 19.18 -8.99
C ASN A 304 7.13 18.06 -9.68
N VAL A 305 8.10 17.45 -8.98
CA VAL A 305 8.86 16.31 -9.51
C VAL A 305 7.92 15.15 -9.81
N ALA A 306 7.01 14.80 -8.88
CA ALA A 306 6.02 13.74 -9.08
C ALA A 306 5.04 14.07 -10.23
N LYS A 307 4.62 15.33 -10.38
CA LYS A 307 3.77 15.80 -11.48
C LYS A 307 4.45 15.65 -12.84
N ASN A 308 5.75 15.94 -12.91
CA ASN A 308 6.51 15.74 -14.14
C ASN A 308 6.67 14.25 -14.45
N GLU A 309 6.90 13.42 -13.45
CA GLU A 309 6.96 11.96 -13.62
C GLU A 309 5.64 11.39 -14.13
N LEU A 310 4.48 11.86 -13.66
CA LEU A 310 3.18 11.46 -14.21
C LEU A 310 3.08 11.70 -15.73
N LYS A 311 3.66 12.80 -16.24
CA LYS A 311 3.67 13.11 -17.68
C LYS A 311 4.61 12.20 -18.47
N VAL A 312 5.70 11.73 -17.84
CA VAL A 312 6.61 10.75 -18.45
C VAL A 312 5.95 9.39 -18.56
N LEU A 313 5.22 8.98 -17.51
CA LEU A 313 4.61 7.66 -17.43
C LEU A 313 3.39 7.47 -18.35
N THR A 314 2.72 8.55 -18.79
CA THR A 314 1.56 8.43 -19.68
C THR A 314 1.32 9.67 -20.54
N ASN A 315 0.93 9.43 -21.80
CA ASN A 315 0.43 10.47 -22.71
C ASN A 315 -1.10 10.66 -22.60
N LYS A 316 -1.81 9.83 -21.80
CA LYS A 316 -3.25 9.93 -21.63
C LYS A 316 -3.60 11.09 -20.70
N LYS A 317 -4.77 11.71 -20.94
CA LYS A 317 -5.32 12.72 -20.03
C LYS A 317 -5.64 12.08 -18.67
N ILE A 318 -4.94 12.52 -17.62
CA ILE A 318 -5.22 12.10 -16.26
C ILE A 318 -6.45 12.84 -15.74
N SER A 319 -7.43 12.09 -15.23
CA SER A 319 -8.68 12.63 -14.69
C SER A 319 -8.55 12.97 -13.20
N TYR A 320 -7.91 12.09 -12.43
CA TYR A 320 -7.71 12.24 -10.98
C TYR A 320 -6.26 11.98 -10.59
N ILE A 321 -5.78 12.68 -9.58
CA ILE A 321 -4.45 12.51 -9.01
C ILE A 321 -4.61 12.33 -7.50
N MET A 322 -4.39 11.11 -7.02
CA MET A 322 -4.45 10.77 -5.60
C MET A 322 -3.08 10.96 -4.96
N VAL A 323 -3.00 11.77 -3.91
CA VAL A 323 -1.78 11.96 -3.13
C VAL A 323 -1.90 11.22 -1.81
N LEU A 324 -0.94 10.35 -1.53
CA LEU A 324 -0.92 9.41 -0.42
C LEU A 324 0.39 9.48 0.37
N GLY A 325 0.48 8.63 1.41
CA GLY A 325 1.64 8.51 2.28
C GLY A 325 1.46 9.28 3.58
N GLY A 326 2.34 9.04 4.56
CA GLY A 326 2.22 9.67 5.88
C GLY A 326 2.30 11.19 5.90
N ILE A 327 2.74 11.80 4.81
CA ILE A 327 2.83 13.26 4.67
C ILE A 327 1.47 13.93 4.53
N VAL A 328 0.44 13.20 4.05
CA VAL A 328 -0.91 13.76 3.89
C VAL A 328 -1.61 13.99 5.23
N ASP A 329 -1.09 13.42 6.32
CA ASP A 329 -1.57 13.68 7.68
C ASP A 329 -1.21 15.09 8.19
N LEU A 330 -0.36 15.86 7.46
CA LEU A 330 -0.03 17.24 7.82
C LEU A 330 -1.25 18.15 7.66
N PRO A 331 -1.53 19.04 8.63
CA PRO A 331 -2.59 20.03 8.51
C PRO A 331 -2.47 20.86 7.23
N ALA A 332 -3.59 21.19 6.59
CA ALA A 332 -3.67 21.98 5.35
C ALA A 332 -2.98 21.36 4.11
N MET A 333 -2.68 20.05 4.11
CA MET A 333 -2.09 19.38 2.94
C MET A 333 -3.07 19.34 1.76
N ASN A 334 -4.37 19.26 2.00
CA ASN A 334 -5.41 19.32 0.96
C ASN A 334 -5.29 20.58 0.11
N PHE A 335 -5.03 21.74 0.71
CA PHE A 335 -4.85 23.01 -0.02
C PHE A 335 -3.59 23.01 -0.90
N VAL A 336 -2.50 22.37 -0.44
CA VAL A 336 -1.28 22.23 -1.25
C VAL A 336 -1.53 21.36 -2.48
N VAL A 337 -2.28 20.26 -2.31
CA VAL A 337 -2.64 19.35 -3.39
C VAL A 337 -3.59 20.03 -4.38
N GLU A 338 -4.59 20.78 -3.89
CA GLU A 338 -5.52 21.54 -4.71
C GLU A 338 -4.81 22.67 -5.47
N ASP A 339 -3.93 23.44 -4.83
CA ASP A 339 -3.12 24.47 -5.49
C ASP A 339 -2.28 23.87 -6.64
N MET A 340 -1.73 22.66 -6.45
CA MET A 340 -0.84 21.99 -7.41
C MET A 340 -1.59 21.33 -8.58
N PHE A 341 -2.70 20.65 -8.32
CA PHE A 341 -3.37 19.77 -9.28
C PHE A 341 -4.79 20.24 -9.65
N LYS A 342 -5.28 21.33 -9.01
CA LYS A 342 -6.62 21.87 -9.15
C LYS A 342 -7.68 20.82 -8.76
N GLU A 343 -8.83 20.83 -9.41
CA GLU A 343 -9.95 19.89 -9.17
C GLU A 343 -9.60 18.41 -9.36
N LYS A 344 -8.45 18.11 -9.99
CA LYS A 344 -7.98 16.72 -10.18
C LYS A 344 -7.27 16.14 -8.98
N GLY A 345 -6.73 17.01 -8.11
CA GLY A 345 -5.95 16.62 -6.95
C GLY A 345 -6.85 16.21 -5.80
N LYS A 346 -6.66 14.99 -5.28
CA LYS A 346 -7.39 14.48 -4.12
C LYS A 346 -6.43 13.88 -3.11
N ILE A 347 -6.77 14.02 -1.83
CA ILE A 347 -6.14 13.30 -0.72
C ILE A 347 -7.12 12.24 -0.24
N TYR A 348 -6.63 11.03 -0.01
CA TYR A 348 -7.45 9.99 0.59
C TYR A 348 -7.35 10.05 2.11
N THR A 349 -8.50 10.14 2.76
CA THR A 349 -8.62 10.02 4.22
C THR A 349 -9.08 8.61 4.57
N MET A 350 -8.30 7.91 5.37
CA MET A 350 -8.58 6.53 5.72
C MET A 350 -9.78 6.42 6.64
N ASN A 351 -10.82 5.70 6.19
CA ASN A 351 -12.08 5.51 6.92
C ASN A 351 -12.29 4.06 7.41
N THR A 352 -11.23 3.25 7.39
CA THR A 352 -11.33 1.85 7.86
C THR A 352 -11.45 1.81 9.37
N LEU A 353 -12.45 1.09 9.89
CA LEU A 353 -12.67 0.97 11.33
C LEU A 353 -11.43 0.40 12.03
N GLY A 354 -10.89 1.15 12.99
CA GLY A 354 -9.68 0.80 13.74
C GLY A 354 -8.38 1.38 13.17
N ILE A 355 -8.40 2.05 11.99
CA ILE A 355 -7.22 2.72 11.43
C ILE A 355 -7.63 4.06 10.81
N ARG A 356 -6.98 5.14 11.26
CA ARG A 356 -7.23 6.50 10.73
C ARG A 356 -6.01 7.15 10.09
N LYS A 357 -4.80 6.57 10.25
CA LYS A 357 -3.56 7.18 9.75
C LYS A 357 -3.24 6.71 8.33
N ALA A 358 -2.98 7.66 7.44
CA ALA A 358 -2.66 7.42 6.03
C ALA A 358 -1.47 6.46 5.81
N ARG A 359 -0.59 6.31 6.80
CA ARG A 359 0.52 5.35 6.75
C ARG A 359 0.11 3.88 6.59
N PHE A 360 -1.14 3.51 6.84
CA PHE A 360 -1.64 2.14 6.70
C PHE A 360 -2.41 1.88 5.39
N ILE A 361 -2.50 2.86 4.48
CA ILE A 361 -3.20 2.75 3.20
C ILE A 361 -2.72 1.53 2.43
N THR A 362 -1.42 1.40 2.22
CA THR A 362 -0.79 0.29 1.48
C THR A 362 -1.08 -1.06 2.15
N ALA A 363 -0.97 -1.14 3.47
CA ALA A 363 -1.25 -2.36 4.23
C ALA A 363 -2.73 -2.78 4.13
N SER A 364 -3.68 -1.85 4.26
CA SER A 364 -5.10 -2.12 4.11
C SER A 364 -5.44 -2.55 2.67
N GLY A 365 -4.94 -1.81 1.70
CA GLY A 365 -5.14 -2.12 0.29
C GLY A 365 -4.53 -3.47 -0.13
N SER A 366 -3.46 -3.93 0.53
CA SER A 366 -2.90 -5.25 0.27
C SER A 366 -3.88 -6.38 0.60
N ILE A 367 -4.59 -6.27 1.71
CA ILE A 367 -5.62 -7.25 2.08
C ILE A 367 -6.80 -7.21 1.10
N LYS A 368 -7.26 -6.01 0.70
CA LYS A 368 -8.33 -5.85 -0.31
C LYS A 368 -7.90 -6.45 -1.66
N SER A 369 -6.67 -6.18 -2.10
CA SER A 369 -6.10 -6.72 -3.33
C SER A 369 -6.05 -8.26 -3.32
N PHE A 370 -5.60 -8.84 -2.21
CA PHE A 370 -5.56 -10.29 -2.04
C PHE A 370 -6.96 -10.92 -2.05
N ILE A 371 -7.93 -10.34 -1.35
CA ILE A 371 -9.32 -10.81 -1.34
C ILE A 371 -9.90 -10.81 -2.76
N LYS A 372 -9.67 -9.73 -3.52
CA LYS A 372 -10.08 -9.65 -4.92
C LYS A 372 -9.44 -10.77 -5.76
N LYS A 373 -8.14 -11.01 -5.57
CA LYS A 373 -7.38 -12.04 -6.28
C LYS A 373 -7.90 -13.46 -6.00
N ILE A 374 -8.17 -13.81 -4.73
CA ILE A 374 -8.69 -15.13 -4.36
C ILE A 374 -10.15 -15.32 -4.81
N ASN A 375 -11.00 -14.29 -4.72
CA ASN A 375 -12.38 -14.35 -5.20
C ASN A 375 -12.47 -14.59 -6.71
N LEU A 376 -11.58 -13.97 -7.50
CA LEU A 376 -11.48 -14.20 -8.95
C LEU A 376 -11.14 -15.66 -9.30
N ARG A 377 -10.43 -16.34 -8.39
CA ARG A 377 -10.05 -17.76 -8.50
C ARG A 377 -11.05 -18.70 -7.87
N GLY A 378 -12.19 -18.21 -7.38
CA GLY A 378 -13.23 -18.99 -6.70
C GLY A 378 -12.73 -19.69 -5.42
N LYS A 379 -11.65 -19.18 -4.81
CA LYS A 379 -11.04 -19.78 -3.61
C LYS A 379 -11.47 -19.05 -2.35
N GLU A 380 -11.68 -19.83 -1.30
CA GLU A 380 -11.79 -19.32 0.06
C GLU A 380 -10.47 -19.58 0.81
N TYR A 381 -10.00 -18.58 1.51
CA TYR A 381 -8.75 -18.68 2.28
C TYR A 381 -8.84 -17.82 3.54
N THR A 382 -8.23 -18.31 4.61
CA THR A 382 -7.96 -17.54 5.84
C THR A 382 -6.56 -17.88 6.32
N MET A 383 -5.88 -16.94 6.97
CA MET A 383 -4.51 -17.13 7.48
C MET A 383 -4.46 -17.70 8.90
N PHE A 384 -5.60 -17.72 9.57
CA PHE A 384 -5.73 -18.19 10.94
C PHE A 384 -6.54 -19.47 11.00
N SER A 385 -6.20 -20.36 11.93
CA SER A 385 -6.97 -21.58 12.19
C SER A 385 -8.33 -21.25 12.81
N SER A 386 -9.26 -22.21 12.80
CA SER A 386 -10.55 -22.03 13.47
C SER A 386 -10.38 -21.72 14.95
N ASP A 387 -9.45 -22.40 15.62
CA ASP A 387 -9.16 -22.21 17.05
C ASP A 387 -8.60 -20.81 17.34
N ASP A 388 -7.71 -20.30 16.46
CA ASP A 388 -7.18 -18.93 16.56
C ASP A 388 -8.31 -17.90 16.37
N ILE A 389 -9.21 -18.14 15.41
CA ILE A 389 -10.36 -17.25 15.16
C ILE A 389 -11.30 -17.22 16.37
N ASP A 390 -11.59 -18.37 16.96
CA ASP A 390 -12.42 -18.49 18.15
C ASP A 390 -11.77 -17.81 19.36
N ASN A 391 -10.47 -17.98 19.56
CA ASN A 391 -9.71 -17.27 20.60
C ASN A 391 -9.76 -15.76 20.40
N LEU A 392 -9.54 -15.25 19.19
CA LEU A 392 -9.64 -13.83 18.86
C LEU A 392 -11.03 -13.23 19.10
N VAL A 393 -12.07 -14.03 18.98
CA VAL A 393 -13.46 -13.62 19.22
C VAL A 393 -13.82 -13.74 20.70
N HIS A 394 -13.40 -14.81 21.38
CA HIS A 394 -13.79 -15.08 22.77
C HIS A 394 -12.90 -14.36 23.80
N SER A 395 -11.65 -14.03 23.49
CA SER A 395 -10.82 -13.18 24.36
C SER A 395 -11.46 -11.79 24.56
N LYS A 396 -12.23 -11.31 23.58
CA LYS A 396 -12.99 -10.05 23.70
C LYS A 396 -14.25 -10.16 24.54
N THR A 397 -14.76 -11.34 24.83
CA THR A 397 -15.95 -11.55 25.67
C THR A 397 -15.64 -11.72 27.18
N LYS A 398 -14.38 -11.96 27.55
CA LYS A 398 -13.94 -12.05 28.96
C LYS A 398 -13.69 -10.71 29.66
N ILE A 399 -13.90 -9.60 28.95
CA ILE A 399 -13.77 -8.26 29.47
C ILE A 399 -15.07 -7.88 30.22
N GLY A 400 -14.93 -7.60 31.50
CA GLY A 400 -15.94 -7.43 32.52
C GLY A 400 -17.22 -6.67 32.13
N LYS A 401 -18.29 -7.02 32.83
CA LYS A 401 -19.68 -6.61 32.62
C LYS A 401 -19.99 -5.10 32.66
N ASN A 402 -19.01 -4.19 32.77
CA ASN A 402 -19.27 -2.77 33.02
C ASN A 402 -18.59 -1.76 32.07
N GLU A 403 -17.97 -2.17 30.97
CA GLU A 403 -17.48 -1.21 29.97
C GLU A 403 -18.01 -1.56 28.58
N SER A 404 -18.60 -0.57 27.90
CA SER A 404 -19.08 -0.77 26.53
C SER A 404 -17.90 -1.17 25.63
N ILE A 405 -18.14 -2.13 24.73
CA ILE A 405 -17.18 -2.62 23.75
C ILE A 405 -16.55 -1.46 22.94
N LEU A 406 -17.31 -0.36 22.75
CA LEU A 406 -16.81 0.85 22.09
C LEU A 406 -15.80 1.63 22.96
N GLY A 407 -15.95 1.68 24.28
CA GLY A 407 -15.06 2.45 25.17
C GLY A 407 -13.65 1.90 25.24
N LYS A 408 -13.47 0.57 25.18
CA LYS A 408 -12.13 -0.05 25.19
C LYS A 408 -11.40 0.05 23.84
N PHE A 409 -12.13 0.09 22.74
CA PHE A 409 -11.51 0.38 21.43
C PHE A 409 -11.00 1.83 21.33
N ILE A 410 -11.66 2.76 22.01
CA ILE A 410 -11.26 4.17 22.05
C ILE A 410 -10.02 4.37 22.92
N GLY A 411 -9.94 3.77 24.11
CA GLY A 411 -8.81 3.91 25.04
C GLY A 411 -7.46 3.41 24.47
N TYR A 412 -7.45 2.34 23.66
CA TYR A 412 -6.24 1.80 23.05
C TYR A 412 -5.64 2.67 21.93
N PHE A 413 -6.39 3.65 21.41
CA PHE A 413 -5.94 4.50 20.29
C PHE A 413 -5.57 5.92 20.72
N PHE A 414 -5.86 6.31 21.97
CA PHE A 414 -5.63 7.67 22.46
C PHE A 414 -4.46 7.80 23.47
N ASP A 415 -3.96 6.69 24.02
CA ASP A 415 -2.75 6.71 24.86
C ASP A 415 -1.50 6.42 24.00
N ASN A 416 -0.75 7.51 23.76
CA ASN A 416 0.55 7.78 23.14
C ASN A 416 0.52 8.35 21.73
#